data_365ccf7dd279c227ec8836755d07fbda
#
_entry.id   365ccf7dd279c227ec8836755d07fbda
#
_cell.length_a   1.000
_cell.length_b   1.000
_cell.length_c   1.000
_cell.angle_alpha   90.00
_cell.angle_beta   90.00
_cell.angle_gamma   90.00
#
_symmetry.space_group_name_H-M   'P 1'
#
loop_
_entity.id
_entity.type
_entity.pdbx_description
1 polymer ?
#
loop_
_entity_poly.entity_id
_entity_poly.type
_entity_poly.pdbx_seq_one_letter_code
_entity_poly.pdbx_strand_id
1 'polypeptide(L)'
;AALDLVGLGNRANHFPSQLSGGEQQRVAIARAVAKRPDVLLCDEPTGALDYATGKLVLEVLERVNRELGTITAVITHNAAIAGMADRVIRISSGSIIEVVRNEVKVAPSEISW
;
A
#
# COMPACT_ATOMS: atom_id res chain seq x y z
N ALA A 1 8.44 -2.19 16.18
CA ALA A 1 8.32 -3.42 15.40
C ALA A 1 7.45 -3.22 14.17
N ALA A 2 7.62 -4.08 13.17
CA ALA A 2 6.87 -3.97 11.91
C ALA A 2 5.35 -4.07 12.09
N LEU A 3 4.87 -4.90 13.03
CA LEU A 3 3.44 -5.03 13.30
C LEU A 3 2.85 -3.77 13.91
N ASP A 4 3.62 -3.04 14.71
CA ASP A 4 3.16 -1.76 15.28
C ASP A 4 3.03 -0.70 14.18
N LEU A 5 3.95 -0.70 13.22
CA LEU A 5 3.91 0.23 12.08
C LEU A 5 2.62 0.08 11.27
N VAL A 6 2.12 -1.16 11.12
CA VAL A 6 0.88 -1.43 10.38
C VAL A 6 -0.37 -1.44 11.27
N GLY A 7 -0.23 -1.10 12.55
CA GLY A 7 -1.36 -1.01 13.49
C GLY A 7 -1.85 -2.37 14.00
N LEU A 8 -1.02 -3.40 13.98
CA LEU A 8 -1.39 -4.75 14.37
C LEU A 8 -0.56 -5.33 15.53
N GLY A 9 0.08 -4.47 16.33
CA GLY A 9 0.87 -4.94 17.47
C GLY A 9 0.11 -5.85 18.43
N ASN A 10 -1.17 -5.57 18.65
CA ASN A 10 -2.05 -6.38 19.50
C ASN A 10 -2.50 -7.70 18.86
N ARG A 11 -2.16 -7.93 17.59
CA ARG A 11 -2.48 -9.14 16.84
C ARG A 11 -1.29 -10.07 16.63
N ALA A 12 -0.15 -9.79 17.27
CA ALA A 12 1.09 -10.53 17.05
C ALA A 12 0.96 -12.03 17.30
N ASN A 13 0.10 -12.43 18.26
CA ASN A 13 -0.11 -13.83 18.64
C ASN A 13 -1.30 -14.50 17.93
N HIS A 14 -1.95 -13.81 16.98
CA HIS A 14 -3.06 -14.37 16.23
C HIS A 14 -2.58 -15.15 15.02
N PHE A 15 -3.28 -16.26 14.71
CA PHE A 15 -3.06 -16.98 13.46
C PHE A 15 -3.66 -16.18 12.28
N PRO A 16 -3.13 -16.33 11.06
CA PRO A 16 -3.67 -15.63 9.90
C PRO A 16 -5.17 -15.81 9.67
N SER A 17 -5.71 -17.00 9.99
CA SER A 17 -7.15 -17.28 9.86
C SER A 17 -8.02 -16.49 10.84
N GLN A 18 -7.44 -15.89 11.87
CA GLN A 18 -8.14 -15.06 12.85
C GLN A 18 -8.21 -13.60 12.48
N LEU A 19 -7.62 -13.23 11.35
CA LEU A 19 -7.52 -11.85 10.91
C LEU A 19 -8.48 -11.58 9.76
N SER A 20 -8.98 -10.34 9.68
CA SER A 20 -9.74 -9.87 8.52
C SER A 20 -8.86 -9.81 7.27
N GLY A 21 -9.46 -9.67 6.09
CA GLY A 21 -8.71 -9.51 4.84
C GLY A 21 -7.74 -8.34 4.87
N GLY A 22 -8.17 -7.18 5.41
CA GLY A 22 -7.32 -6.01 5.56
C GLY A 22 -6.19 -6.20 6.56
N GLU A 23 -6.48 -6.90 7.67
CA GLU A 23 -5.46 -7.25 8.66
C GLU A 23 -4.42 -8.20 8.06
N GLN A 24 -4.87 -9.22 7.31
CA GLN A 24 -3.97 -10.13 6.61
C GLN A 24 -3.07 -9.40 5.62
N GLN A 25 -3.61 -8.45 4.89
CA GLN A 25 -2.84 -7.62 3.95
C GLN A 25 -1.79 -6.80 4.69
N ARG A 26 -2.16 -6.18 5.82
CA ARG A 26 -1.21 -5.41 6.63
C ARG A 26 -0.12 -6.29 7.24
N VAL A 27 -0.44 -7.52 7.63
CA VAL A 27 0.57 -8.49 8.10
C VAL A 27 1.54 -8.83 6.97
N ALA A 28 1.05 -9.02 5.74
CA ALA A 28 1.91 -9.28 4.60
C ALA A 28 2.89 -8.13 4.35
N ILE A 29 2.43 -6.89 4.48
CA ILE A 29 3.27 -5.70 4.36
C ILE A 29 4.31 -5.69 5.49
N ALA A 30 3.90 -5.96 6.73
CA ALA A 30 4.80 -6.01 7.87
C ALA A 30 5.92 -7.04 7.69
N ARG A 31 5.59 -8.23 7.16
CA ARG A 31 6.56 -9.27 6.85
C ARG A 31 7.59 -8.82 5.82
N ALA A 32 7.13 -8.16 4.77
CA ALA A 32 8.01 -7.64 3.73
C ALA A 32 8.93 -6.55 4.29
N VAL A 33 8.37 -5.62 5.05
CA VAL A 33 9.09 -4.48 5.64
C VAL A 33 10.09 -4.90 6.70
N ALA A 34 9.80 -5.99 7.44
CA ALA A 34 10.70 -6.51 8.47
C ALA A 34 12.07 -6.91 7.92
N LYS A 35 12.15 -7.24 6.65
CA LYS A 35 13.40 -7.57 5.96
C LYS A 35 14.18 -6.33 5.51
N ARG A 36 13.65 -5.14 5.75
CA ARG A 36 14.21 -3.85 5.36
C ARG A 36 14.58 -3.77 3.87
N PRO A 37 13.61 -4.02 2.97
CA PRO A 37 13.88 -3.95 1.53
C PRO A 37 14.09 -2.51 1.08
N ASP A 38 14.80 -2.33 -0.01
CA ASP A 38 14.90 -1.02 -0.67
C ASP A 38 13.63 -0.70 -1.45
N VAL A 39 12.97 -1.73 -1.98
CA VAL A 39 11.75 -1.60 -2.77
C VAL A 39 10.68 -2.55 -2.23
N LEU A 40 9.48 -2.02 -2.01
CA LEU A 40 8.29 -2.79 -1.68
C LEU A 40 7.36 -2.81 -2.89
N LEU A 41 7.06 -4.00 -3.39
CA LEU A 41 6.17 -4.16 -4.54
C LEU A 41 4.82 -4.70 -4.06
N CYS A 42 3.74 -3.97 -4.36
CA CYS A 42 2.38 -4.32 -3.99
C CYS A 42 1.52 -4.48 -5.24
N ASP A 43 0.93 -5.65 -5.43
CA ASP A 43 0.06 -5.94 -6.57
C ASP A 43 -1.40 -5.93 -6.10
N GLU A 44 -2.16 -4.94 -6.58
CA GLU A 44 -3.57 -4.73 -6.25
C GLU A 44 -3.84 -4.80 -4.73
N PRO A 45 -3.17 -3.99 -3.90
CA PRO A 45 -3.24 -4.16 -2.45
C PRO A 45 -4.63 -3.94 -1.85
N THR A 46 -5.54 -3.30 -2.57
CA THR A 46 -6.91 -3.03 -2.11
C THR A 46 -7.96 -3.80 -2.89
N GLY A 47 -7.58 -4.67 -3.83
CA GLY A 47 -8.47 -5.27 -4.83
C GLY A 47 -9.63 -6.09 -4.27
N ALA A 48 -9.44 -6.77 -3.15
CA ALA A 48 -10.46 -7.63 -2.53
C ALA A 48 -11.05 -7.01 -1.24
N LEU A 49 -10.76 -5.73 -0.97
CA LEU A 49 -11.13 -5.07 0.28
C LEU A 49 -12.26 -4.08 0.06
N ASP A 50 -13.08 -3.89 1.09
CA ASP A 50 -14.05 -2.80 1.11
C ASP A 50 -13.32 -1.45 1.18
N TYR A 51 -14.06 -0.38 0.90
CA TYR A 51 -13.50 0.97 0.81
C TYR A 51 -12.74 1.41 2.07
N ALA A 52 -13.37 1.26 3.23
CA ALA A 52 -12.75 1.70 4.50
C ALA A 52 -11.49 0.91 4.83
N THR A 53 -11.53 -0.41 4.64
CA THR A 53 -10.39 -1.29 4.89
C THR A 53 -9.27 -1.04 3.87
N GLY A 54 -9.64 -0.80 2.62
CA GLY A 54 -8.68 -0.43 1.57
C GLY A 54 -7.92 0.84 1.90
N LYS A 55 -8.59 1.85 2.43
CA LYS A 55 -7.94 3.09 2.87
C LYS A 55 -6.90 2.85 3.95
N LEU A 56 -7.19 1.97 4.91
CA LEU A 56 -6.23 1.64 5.97
C LEU A 56 -4.96 1.02 5.41
N VAL A 57 -5.10 0.15 4.40
CA VAL A 57 -3.95 -0.44 3.73
C VAL A 57 -3.13 0.63 3.00
N LEU A 58 -3.78 1.54 2.31
CA LEU A 58 -3.08 2.63 1.61
C LEU A 58 -2.36 3.56 2.59
N GLU A 59 -2.94 3.84 3.74
CA GLU A 59 -2.29 4.63 4.80
C GLU A 59 -1.02 3.95 5.30
N VAL A 60 -1.04 2.62 5.45
CA VAL A 60 0.15 1.86 5.84
C VAL A 60 1.24 1.97 4.77
N LEU A 61 0.89 1.84 3.50
CA LEU A 61 1.85 1.95 2.40
C LEU A 61 2.49 3.35 2.35
N GLU A 62 1.70 4.39 2.51
CA GLU A 62 2.19 5.76 2.55
C GLU A 62 3.13 5.96 3.74
N ARG A 63 2.77 5.43 4.90
CA ARG A 63 3.56 5.53 6.11
C ARG A 63 4.90 4.80 5.99
N VAL A 64 4.91 3.60 5.40
CA VAL A 64 6.13 2.86 5.14
C VAL A 64 7.07 3.65 4.23
N ASN A 65 6.54 4.23 3.17
CA ASN A 65 7.33 5.07 2.26
C ASN A 65 7.91 6.28 2.98
N ARG A 66 7.08 6.99 3.73
CA ARG A 66 7.48 8.24 4.40
C ARG A 66 8.44 8.00 5.56
N GLU A 67 8.16 7.03 6.43
CA GLU A 67 8.94 6.82 7.65
C GLU A 67 10.19 5.98 7.46
N LEU A 68 10.15 5.01 6.55
CA LEU A 68 11.26 4.09 6.32
C LEU A 68 12.07 4.42 5.06
N GLY A 69 11.58 5.34 4.23
CA GLY A 69 12.25 5.68 2.97
C GLY A 69 12.24 4.56 1.93
N THR A 70 11.41 3.53 2.14
CA THR A 70 11.29 2.41 1.21
C THR A 70 10.59 2.88 -0.06
N ILE A 71 11.16 2.61 -1.22
CA ILE A 71 10.50 2.85 -2.49
C ILE A 71 9.33 1.89 -2.60
N THR A 72 8.13 2.42 -2.76
CA THR A 72 6.92 1.60 -2.83
C THR A 72 6.31 1.69 -4.22
N ALA A 73 6.23 0.54 -4.90
CA ALA A 73 5.60 0.42 -6.20
C ALA A 73 4.25 -0.28 -6.04
N VAL A 74 3.17 0.37 -6.44
CA VAL A 74 1.81 -0.16 -6.35
C VAL A 74 1.28 -0.41 -7.74
N ILE A 75 0.93 -1.65 -8.02
CA ILE A 75 0.30 -2.04 -9.29
C ILE A 75 -1.21 -2.05 -9.04
N THR A 76 -1.96 -1.25 -9.78
CA THR A 76 -3.40 -1.15 -9.58
C THR A 76 -4.15 -0.72 -10.84
N HIS A 77 -5.39 -1.17 -10.96
CA HIS A 77 -6.35 -0.68 -11.95
C HIS A 77 -7.14 0.53 -11.42
N ASN A 78 -7.02 0.85 -10.15
CA ASN A 78 -7.79 1.92 -9.53
C ASN A 78 -7.11 3.28 -9.75
N ALA A 79 -7.63 4.05 -10.69
CA ALA A 79 -7.09 5.36 -11.04
C ALA A 79 -7.11 6.35 -9.86
N ALA A 80 -8.02 6.19 -8.89
CA ALA A 80 -8.09 7.07 -7.73
C ALA A 80 -6.84 6.98 -6.86
N ILE A 81 -6.20 5.82 -6.79
CA ILE A 81 -4.97 5.60 -6.02
C ILE A 81 -3.81 6.40 -6.60
N ALA A 82 -3.83 6.69 -7.89
CA ALA A 82 -2.77 7.45 -8.55
C ALA A 82 -2.52 8.82 -7.90
N GLY A 83 -3.54 9.42 -7.29
CA GLY A 83 -3.42 10.73 -6.65
C GLY A 83 -2.47 10.77 -5.45
N MET A 84 -2.23 9.63 -4.79
CA MET A 84 -1.33 9.57 -3.64
C MET A 84 0.13 9.28 -4.01
N ALA A 85 0.41 8.91 -5.25
CA ALA A 85 1.74 8.54 -5.71
C ALA A 85 2.60 9.75 -6.03
N ASP A 86 3.92 9.61 -5.89
CA ASP A 86 4.86 10.61 -6.38
C ASP A 86 4.90 10.60 -7.90
N ARG A 87 4.88 9.41 -8.49
CA ARG A 87 4.87 9.21 -9.94
C ARG A 87 3.85 8.16 -10.33
N VAL A 88 3.20 8.39 -11.46
CA VAL A 88 2.26 7.44 -12.06
C VAL A 88 2.83 6.98 -13.39
N ILE A 89 2.98 5.67 -13.53
CA ILE A 89 3.46 5.05 -14.76
C ILE A 89 2.30 4.29 -15.38
N ARG A 90 1.89 4.69 -16.57
CA ARG A 90 0.83 4.02 -17.32
C ARG A 90 1.44 3.08 -18.32
N ILE A 91 0.95 1.84 -18.31
CA ILE A 91 1.45 0.76 -19.18
C ILE A 91 0.28 0.25 -20.02
N SER A 92 0.53 0.09 -21.31
CA SER A 92 -0.43 -0.51 -22.23
C SER A 92 0.32 -1.41 -23.23
N SER A 93 -0.23 -2.60 -23.46
CA SER A 93 0.33 -3.57 -24.42
C SER A 93 1.83 -3.83 -24.21
N GLY A 94 2.26 -3.92 -22.95
CA GLY A 94 3.64 -4.20 -22.60
C GLY A 94 4.60 -3.02 -22.71
N SER A 95 4.11 -1.83 -23.00
CA SER A 95 4.93 -0.62 -23.16
C SER A 95 4.49 0.48 -22.20
N ILE A 96 5.45 1.28 -21.75
CA ILE A 96 5.16 2.48 -20.98
C ILE A 96 4.64 3.54 -21.94
N ILE A 97 3.43 4.03 -21.72
CA ILE A 97 2.81 5.03 -22.58
C ILE A 97 2.81 6.43 -21.96
N GLU A 98 2.96 6.53 -20.64
CA GLU A 98 2.95 7.82 -19.95
C GLU A 98 3.65 7.71 -18.60
N VAL A 99 4.40 8.74 -18.23
CA VAL A 99 4.95 8.91 -16.87
C VAL A 99 4.57 10.31 -16.41
N VAL A 100 3.81 10.39 -15.32
CA VAL A 100 3.36 11.65 -14.74
C VAL A 100 3.91 11.80 -13.32
N ARG A 101 4.47 12.95 -13.02
CA ARG A 101 4.90 13.28 -11.67
C ARG A 101 3.84 14.15 -11.00
N ASN A 102 3.35 13.72 -9.83
CA ASN A 102 2.40 14.51 -9.05
C ASN A 102 3.16 15.53 -8.20
N GLU A 103 2.94 16.81 -8.46
CA GLU A 103 3.53 17.89 -7.64
C GLU A 103 2.87 17.96 -6.27
N VAL A 104 1.56 17.68 -6.23
CA VAL A 104 0.77 17.67 -4.99
C VAL A 104 0.15 16.28 -4.86
N LYS A 105 0.46 15.59 -3.77
CA LYS A 105 -0.09 14.26 -3.50
C LYS A 105 -1.35 14.38 -2.65
N VAL A 106 -2.31 13.50 -2.94
CA VAL A 106 -3.54 13.37 -2.15
C VAL A 106 -3.27 12.40 -0.99
N ALA A 107 -3.69 12.76 0.21
CA ALA A 107 -3.59 11.85 1.36
C ALA A 107 -4.49 10.62 1.15
N PRO A 108 -4.08 9.42 1.60
CA PRO A 108 -4.90 8.22 1.46
C PRO A 108 -6.31 8.38 2.00
N SER A 109 -6.49 9.11 3.08
CA SER A 109 -7.80 9.38 3.68
C SER A 109 -8.75 10.19 2.78
N GLU A 110 -8.23 10.90 1.80
CA GLU A 110 -8.99 11.75 0.88
C GLU A 110 -9.28 11.05 -0.46
N ILE A 111 -8.76 9.85 -0.66
CA ILE A 111 -9.02 9.08 -1.88
C ILE A 111 -10.42 8.49 -1.82
N SER A 112 -11.16 8.59 -2.93
CA SER A 112 -12.45 7.92 -3.08
C SER A 112 -12.54 7.16 -4.41
N TRP A 113 -13.14 5.99 -4.33
CA TRP A 113 -13.37 5.13 -5.50
C TRP A 113 -14.68 4.36 -5.39
#